data_daec5261f68963c46b8fc94530804211
#
_entry.id   daec5261f68963c46b8fc94530804211
#
_cell.length_a   1.000
_cell.length_b   1.000
_cell.length_c   1.000
_cell.angle_alpha   90.00
_cell.angle_beta   90.00
_cell.angle_gamma   90.00
#
_symmetry.space_group_name_H-M   'P 1'
#
loop_
_entity.id
_entity.type
_entity.pdbx_description
1 polymer ?
#
loop_
_entity_poly.entity_id
_entity_poly.type
_entity_poly.pdbx_seq_one_letter_code
_entity_poly.pdbx_strand_id
1 'polypeptide(L)'
;VLEDYIKIAPENEHRLKKLIADGRIIIGPWYNMPDEFLVSGESLIRNLMTGYRLSEKWGSKPWKMGYICDIFGHIAQMPQIFAGFGIDMAILGRGTQETDDAFFDWVSPDGSSCVTFRLEPEDGYGSAKALHDADEKRMKEYIDSEIKRSNTDIVILTDGIDHQPVIKSTPEIIDKIKKLYPEANVHHCDLYKAKKQLEGYRFHKKFGELSRTAMKRHSYLHLITYTLSSYYTHKRENDICQNLLEKLIEPMAAFSEAVKFRRSYIRLAYDYLLQNHPHDSICGCSIDQVHKDMIYRFDQVKEISGMLKEEFLYASRPQRGSSGEYV
;
A
#
# COMPACT_ATOMS: atom_id res chain seq x y z
N VAL A 1 -2.26 11.63 -3.56
CA VAL A 1 -1.13 12.49 -3.98
C VAL A 1 -1.28 12.98 -5.42
N LEU A 2 -1.32 12.10 -6.45
CA LEU A 2 -1.39 12.55 -7.86
C LEU A 2 -2.63 13.42 -8.15
N GLU A 3 -3.81 12.95 -7.72
CA GLU A 3 -5.06 13.69 -7.91
C GLU A 3 -5.07 15.02 -7.15
N ASP A 4 -4.51 15.05 -5.94
CA ASP A 4 -4.42 16.27 -5.14
C ASP A 4 -3.43 17.26 -5.76
N TYR A 5 -2.29 16.75 -6.24
CA TYR A 5 -1.31 17.58 -6.95
C TYR A 5 -1.93 18.28 -8.16
N ILE A 6 -2.71 17.56 -8.97
CA ILE A 6 -3.33 18.15 -10.17
C ILE A 6 -4.51 19.08 -9.84
N LYS A 7 -5.20 18.89 -8.72
CA LYS A 7 -6.18 19.88 -8.24
C LYS A 7 -5.53 21.23 -7.90
N ILE A 8 -4.28 21.20 -7.41
CA ILE A 8 -3.52 22.39 -7.02
C ILE A 8 -2.78 23.00 -8.22
N ALA A 9 -2.24 22.17 -9.11
CA ALA A 9 -1.41 22.56 -10.25
C ALA A 9 -1.89 21.86 -11.55
N PRO A 10 -3.10 22.21 -12.04
CA PRO A 10 -3.70 21.54 -13.21
C PRO A 10 -2.89 21.75 -14.50
N GLU A 11 -2.12 22.83 -14.61
CA GLU A 11 -1.23 23.11 -15.74
C GLU A 11 -0.12 22.06 -15.91
N ASN A 12 0.21 21.32 -14.87
CA ASN A 12 1.24 20.29 -14.90
C ASN A 12 0.73 18.90 -15.35
N GLU A 13 -0.58 18.75 -15.58
CA GLU A 13 -1.16 17.44 -15.91
C GLU A 13 -0.54 16.80 -17.15
N HIS A 14 -0.35 17.56 -18.23
CA HIS A 14 0.25 17.05 -19.43
C HIS A 14 1.71 16.59 -19.23
N ARG A 15 2.50 17.38 -18.49
CA ARG A 15 3.88 17.03 -18.16
C ARG A 15 3.96 15.78 -17.30
N LEU A 16 3.07 15.66 -16.32
CA LEU A 16 3.00 14.49 -15.42
C LEU A 16 2.64 13.24 -16.20
N LYS A 17 1.61 13.29 -17.04
CA LYS A 17 1.23 12.18 -17.91
C LYS A 17 2.38 11.73 -18.83
N LYS A 18 3.14 12.69 -19.39
CA LYS A 18 4.31 12.37 -20.19
C LYS A 18 5.39 11.63 -19.39
N LEU A 19 5.72 12.10 -18.19
CA LEU A 19 6.71 11.44 -17.32
C LEU A 19 6.28 10.02 -16.92
N ILE A 20 4.99 9.81 -16.70
CA ILE A 20 4.43 8.49 -16.41
C ILE A 20 4.54 7.57 -17.65
N ALA A 21 4.14 8.05 -18.81
CA ALA A 21 4.21 7.29 -20.07
C ALA A 21 5.68 6.94 -20.44
N ASP A 22 6.62 7.84 -20.16
CA ASP A 22 8.05 7.64 -20.39
C ASP A 22 8.69 6.71 -19.31
N GLY A 23 7.92 6.20 -18.34
CA GLY A 23 8.40 5.35 -17.23
C GLY A 23 9.31 6.07 -16.23
N ARG A 24 9.32 7.41 -16.24
CA ARG A 24 10.12 8.23 -15.30
C ARG A 24 9.42 8.36 -13.93
N ILE A 25 8.12 8.20 -13.91
CA ILE A 25 7.28 8.11 -12.70
C ILE A 25 6.52 6.80 -12.78
N ILE A 26 6.68 5.97 -11.76
CA ILE A 26 5.98 4.70 -11.62
C ILE A 26 4.85 4.90 -10.60
N ILE A 27 3.65 4.42 -10.90
CA ILE A 27 2.46 4.59 -10.07
C ILE A 27 1.76 3.26 -9.78
N GLY A 28 1.07 3.21 -8.65
CA GLY A 28 0.43 2.00 -8.12
C GLY A 28 1.33 1.21 -7.17
N PRO A 29 0.95 -0.02 -6.81
CA PRO A 29 -0.33 -0.66 -7.12
C PRO A 29 -1.51 -0.11 -6.30
N TRP A 30 -1.24 0.46 -5.14
CA TRP A 30 -2.21 0.93 -4.18
C TRP A 30 -2.83 2.28 -4.56
N TYR A 31 -4.08 2.50 -4.15
CA TYR A 31 -4.65 3.83 -4.07
C TYR A 31 -3.95 4.67 -2.99
N ASN A 32 -3.83 4.08 -1.81
CA ASN A 32 -2.97 4.52 -0.71
C ASN A 32 -2.46 3.28 0.03
N MET A 33 -1.41 3.42 0.84
CA MET A 33 -0.83 2.31 1.61
C MET A 33 -1.64 2.11 2.90
N PRO A 34 -2.53 1.08 2.96
CA PRO A 34 -3.43 0.89 4.10
C PRO A 34 -2.73 0.15 5.24
N ASP A 35 -3.21 0.32 6.48
CA ASP A 35 -2.90 -0.63 7.54
C ASP A 35 -3.64 -1.96 7.29
N GLU A 36 -2.94 -3.07 7.39
CA GLU A 36 -3.48 -4.38 7.02
C GLU A 36 -4.32 -5.02 8.13
N PHE A 37 -4.07 -4.70 9.40
CA PHE A 37 -4.82 -5.24 10.55
C PHE A 37 -6.08 -4.44 10.88
N LEU A 38 -6.16 -3.18 10.46
CA LEU A 38 -7.22 -2.25 10.86
C LEU A 38 -8.30 -2.05 9.80
N VAL A 39 -8.14 -2.68 8.64
CA VAL A 39 -9.12 -2.61 7.55
C VAL A 39 -9.57 -4.02 7.15
N SER A 40 -10.75 -4.13 6.50
CA SER A 40 -11.26 -5.40 6.02
C SER A 40 -10.45 -5.94 4.82
N GLY A 41 -10.50 -7.25 4.59
CA GLY A 41 -9.93 -7.86 3.39
C GLY A 41 -10.54 -7.31 2.10
N GLU A 42 -11.85 -7.04 2.09
CA GLU A 42 -12.52 -6.39 0.96
C GLU A 42 -11.98 -4.97 0.73
N SER A 43 -11.76 -4.20 1.79
CA SER A 43 -11.15 -2.87 1.69
C SER A 43 -9.74 -2.91 1.10
N LEU A 44 -8.92 -3.91 1.41
CA LEU A 44 -7.59 -4.10 0.79
C LEU A 44 -7.71 -4.37 -0.71
N ILE A 45 -8.64 -5.24 -1.11
CA ILE A 45 -8.92 -5.56 -2.52
C ILE A 45 -9.40 -4.29 -3.25
N ARG A 46 -10.34 -3.54 -2.67
CA ARG A 46 -10.86 -2.29 -3.25
C ARG A 46 -9.80 -1.20 -3.38
N ASN A 47 -8.90 -1.13 -2.43
CA ASN A 47 -7.77 -0.21 -2.48
C ASN A 47 -6.87 -0.52 -3.69
N LEU A 48 -6.48 -1.78 -3.90
CA LEU A 48 -5.72 -2.22 -5.08
C LEU A 48 -6.51 -1.98 -6.38
N MET A 49 -7.79 -2.34 -6.45
CA MET A 49 -8.63 -2.09 -7.62
C MET A 49 -8.69 -0.59 -7.97
N THR A 50 -8.77 0.27 -6.96
CA THR A 50 -8.78 1.72 -7.14
C THR A 50 -7.44 2.24 -7.62
N GLY A 51 -6.34 1.76 -7.05
CA GLY A 51 -4.98 2.07 -7.51
C GLY A 51 -4.73 1.65 -8.95
N TYR A 52 -5.22 0.46 -9.36
CA TYR A 52 -5.13 -0.02 -10.74
C TYR A 52 -5.90 0.87 -11.71
N ARG A 53 -7.16 1.19 -11.40
CA ARG A 53 -7.97 2.12 -12.23
C ARG A 53 -7.33 3.50 -12.33
N LEU A 54 -6.73 3.96 -11.24
CA LEU A 54 -6.04 5.25 -11.24
C LEU A 54 -4.80 5.21 -12.14
N SER A 55 -4.01 4.14 -12.08
CA SER A 55 -2.85 3.96 -12.95
C SER A 55 -3.26 3.98 -14.43
N GLU A 56 -4.32 3.25 -14.79
CA GLU A 56 -4.86 3.24 -16.17
C GLU A 56 -5.38 4.63 -16.59
N LYS A 57 -6.09 5.35 -15.71
CA LYS A 57 -6.54 6.73 -15.95
C LYS A 57 -5.36 7.66 -16.28
N TRP A 58 -4.20 7.43 -15.67
CA TRP A 58 -2.98 8.19 -15.92
C TRP A 58 -2.15 7.68 -17.10
N GLY A 59 -2.66 6.67 -17.82
CA GLY A 59 -2.02 6.12 -19.03
C GLY A 59 -0.85 5.17 -18.74
N SER A 60 -0.81 4.59 -17.53
CA SER A 60 0.20 3.61 -17.15
C SER A 60 -0.41 2.24 -16.86
N LYS A 61 0.39 1.19 -17.02
CA LYS A 61 0.07 -0.10 -16.40
C LYS A 61 0.31 -0.01 -14.91
N PRO A 62 -0.55 -0.61 -14.06
CA PRO A 62 -0.32 -0.66 -12.62
C PRO A 62 1.02 -1.32 -12.31
N TRP A 63 1.78 -0.73 -11.38
CA TRP A 63 3.02 -1.34 -10.90
C TRP A 63 2.72 -2.61 -10.12
N LYS A 64 3.22 -3.74 -10.59
CA LYS A 64 2.98 -5.06 -9.99
C LYS A 64 4.05 -5.41 -8.97
N MET A 65 4.14 -4.59 -7.93
CA MET A 65 5.07 -4.77 -6.82
C MET A 65 4.30 -4.53 -5.51
N GLY A 66 4.33 -5.47 -4.61
CA GLY A 66 3.71 -5.38 -3.29
C GLY A 66 4.48 -4.41 -2.38
N TYR A 67 4.34 -3.11 -2.63
CA TYR A 67 5.01 -2.07 -1.86
C TYR A 67 4.25 -1.80 -0.56
N ILE A 68 4.74 -2.32 0.56
CA ILE A 68 4.15 -2.23 1.90
C ILE A 68 5.23 -1.91 2.95
N CYS A 69 6.03 -0.90 2.64
CA CYS A 69 7.28 -0.64 3.38
C CYS A 69 7.07 -0.19 4.82
N ASP A 70 6.03 0.59 5.11
CA ASP A 70 5.86 1.22 6.43
C ASP A 70 4.65 0.71 7.23
N ILE A 71 4.05 -0.39 6.80
CA ILE A 71 2.91 -1.00 7.49
C ILE A 71 3.35 -1.66 8.80
N PHE A 72 2.54 -1.52 9.84
CA PHE A 72 2.86 -1.93 11.21
C PHE A 72 2.53 -3.40 11.50
N GLY A 73 3.01 -4.27 10.61
CA GLY A 73 2.78 -5.69 10.56
C GLY A 73 1.88 -6.10 9.40
N HIS A 74 1.95 -7.38 9.02
CA HIS A 74 1.36 -7.86 7.78
C HIS A 74 0.51 -9.11 8.03
N ILE A 75 -0.70 -9.13 7.46
CA ILE A 75 -1.62 -10.28 7.56
C ILE A 75 -1.12 -11.46 6.73
N ALA A 76 -1.41 -12.68 7.22
CA ALA A 76 -1.01 -13.92 6.56
C ALA A 76 -1.54 -14.08 5.13
N GLN A 77 -2.65 -13.40 4.78
CA GLN A 77 -3.28 -13.50 3.47
C GLN A 77 -2.76 -12.50 2.44
N MET A 78 -1.80 -11.65 2.77
CA MET A 78 -1.31 -10.65 1.82
C MET A 78 -0.72 -11.26 0.52
N PRO A 79 0.09 -12.34 0.54
CA PRO A 79 0.52 -12.99 -0.70
C PRO A 79 -0.64 -13.51 -1.56
N GLN A 80 -1.72 -14.01 -0.97
CA GLN A 80 -2.93 -14.41 -1.68
C GLN A 80 -3.60 -13.23 -2.39
N ILE A 81 -3.74 -12.10 -1.68
CA ILE A 81 -4.30 -10.86 -2.23
C ILE A 81 -3.40 -10.39 -3.39
N PHE A 82 -2.10 -10.37 -3.21
CA PHE A 82 -1.15 -10.00 -4.26
C PHE A 82 -1.25 -10.89 -5.48
N ALA A 83 -1.33 -12.21 -5.29
CA ALA A 83 -1.51 -13.18 -6.39
C ALA A 83 -2.77 -12.88 -7.21
N GLY A 84 -3.88 -12.51 -6.57
CA GLY A 84 -5.13 -12.10 -7.22
C GLY A 84 -4.97 -10.89 -8.14
N PHE A 85 -3.97 -10.05 -7.93
CA PHE A 85 -3.62 -8.89 -8.76
C PHE A 85 -2.41 -9.13 -9.68
N GLY A 86 -1.87 -10.35 -9.70
CA GLY A 86 -0.68 -10.70 -10.48
C GLY A 86 0.60 -10.03 -9.97
N ILE A 87 0.67 -9.79 -8.66
CA ILE A 87 1.83 -9.30 -7.93
C ILE A 87 2.50 -10.53 -7.29
N ASP A 88 3.76 -10.76 -7.61
CA ASP A 88 4.53 -11.92 -7.18
C ASP A 88 5.84 -11.56 -6.45
N MET A 89 6.06 -10.26 -6.19
CA MET A 89 7.14 -9.77 -5.34
C MET A 89 6.62 -8.67 -4.41
N ALA A 90 7.05 -8.73 -3.16
CA ALA A 90 6.77 -7.71 -2.15
C ALA A 90 8.05 -7.05 -1.62
N ILE A 91 7.91 -5.83 -1.10
CA ILE A 91 8.93 -5.11 -0.36
C ILE A 91 8.35 -4.63 0.96
N LEU A 92 8.96 -4.99 2.05
CA LEU A 92 8.52 -4.69 3.41
C LEU A 92 9.70 -4.63 4.40
N GLY A 93 9.43 -4.29 5.62
CA GLY A 93 10.44 -4.30 6.69
C GLY A 93 9.83 -4.64 8.04
N ARG A 94 8.96 -3.78 8.56
CA ARG A 94 8.30 -4.01 9.87
C ARG A 94 7.59 -5.36 9.90
N GLY A 95 7.45 -5.93 11.08
CA GLY A 95 6.88 -7.27 11.24
C GLY A 95 7.88 -8.42 11.05
N THR A 96 9.11 -8.12 10.62
CA THR A 96 10.25 -9.06 10.51
C THR A 96 11.29 -8.80 11.60
N GLN A 97 12.34 -9.61 11.65
CA GLN A 97 13.42 -9.48 12.62
C GLN A 97 14.77 -9.30 11.91
N GLU A 98 15.76 -8.80 12.65
CA GLU A 98 17.12 -8.57 12.14
C GLU A 98 17.78 -9.86 11.64
N THR A 99 17.38 -11.00 12.18
CA THR A 99 17.88 -12.33 11.83
C THR A 99 17.23 -12.95 10.59
N ASP A 100 16.17 -12.32 10.06
CA ASP A 100 15.52 -12.81 8.84
C ASP A 100 16.40 -12.49 7.62
N ASP A 101 16.36 -13.37 6.60
CA ASP A 101 17.07 -13.18 5.34
C ASP A 101 16.62 -11.90 4.61
N ALA A 102 17.47 -11.38 3.72
CA ALA A 102 17.13 -10.26 2.86
C ALA A 102 16.00 -10.63 1.87
N PHE A 103 16.00 -11.87 1.40
CA PHE A 103 14.97 -12.40 0.51
C PHE A 103 14.40 -13.70 1.08
N PHE A 104 13.08 -13.83 1.04
CA PHE A 104 12.36 -15.05 1.42
C PHE A 104 11.08 -15.21 0.60
N ASP A 105 10.57 -16.44 0.51
CA ASP A 105 9.24 -16.72 -0.05
C ASP A 105 8.19 -16.59 1.06
N TRP A 106 7.38 -15.54 0.99
CA TRP A 106 6.25 -15.39 1.92
C TRP A 106 5.05 -16.14 1.41
N VAL A 107 4.48 -17.03 2.26
CA VAL A 107 3.46 -17.99 1.87
C VAL A 107 2.18 -17.78 2.67
N SER A 108 1.07 -17.59 1.97
CA SER A 108 -0.29 -17.50 2.53
C SER A 108 -0.85 -18.88 2.88
N PRO A 109 -1.93 -18.94 3.72
CA PRO A 109 -2.58 -20.20 4.09
C PRO A 109 -3.14 -21.02 2.91
N ASP A 110 -3.50 -20.38 1.80
CA ASP A 110 -3.97 -21.03 0.56
C ASP A 110 -2.84 -21.59 -0.32
N GLY A 111 -1.58 -21.37 0.07
CA GLY A 111 -0.39 -21.77 -0.68
C GLY A 111 0.13 -20.73 -1.68
N SER A 112 -0.59 -19.64 -1.89
CA SER A 112 -0.08 -18.51 -2.69
C SER A 112 1.20 -17.96 -2.05
N SER A 113 2.17 -17.56 -2.89
CA SER A 113 3.44 -17.01 -2.38
C SER A 113 3.93 -15.84 -3.20
N CYS A 114 4.74 -15.00 -2.59
CA CYS A 114 5.49 -13.96 -3.28
C CYS A 114 6.94 -13.89 -2.75
N VAL A 115 7.87 -13.64 -3.65
CA VAL A 115 9.26 -13.31 -3.25
C VAL A 115 9.21 -11.99 -2.50
N THR A 116 9.81 -11.96 -1.32
CA THR A 116 9.78 -10.78 -0.46
C THR A 116 11.19 -10.25 -0.25
N PHE A 117 11.41 -8.98 -0.58
CA PHE A 117 12.60 -8.25 -0.19
C PHE A 117 12.38 -7.56 1.14
N ARG A 118 13.16 -7.91 2.13
CA ARG A 118 13.18 -7.26 3.43
C ARG A 118 14.14 -6.08 3.42
N LEU A 119 13.63 -4.89 3.68
CA LEU A 119 14.42 -3.69 3.85
C LEU A 119 15.45 -3.83 4.97
N GLU A 120 16.50 -3.03 4.90
CA GLU A 120 17.53 -3.04 5.92
C GLU A 120 17.01 -2.64 7.30
N PRO A 121 17.63 -3.12 8.41
CA PRO A 121 17.04 -3.00 9.73
C PRO A 121 17.12 -1.64 10.42
N GLU A 122 18.01 -0.75 10.01
CA GLU A 122 18.23 0.52 10.73
C GLU A 122 17.37 1.64 10.19
N ASP A 123 17.48 1.97 8.91
CA ASP A 123 16.78 3.08 8.28
C ASP A 123 15.67 2.64 7.31
N GLY A 124 15.60 1.33 6.96
CA GLY A 124 14.58 0.79 6.08
C GLY A 124 14.61 1.43 4.69
N TYR A 125 13.46 1.98 4.25
CA TYR A 125 13.39 2.75 3.01
C TYR A 125 14.08 4.12 3.12
N GLY A 126 14.38 4.60 4.32
CA GLY A 126 15.09 5.86 4.61
C GLY A 126 16.60 5.78 4.44
N SER A 127 17.15 4.72 3.87
CA SER A 127 18.58 4.45 3.74
C SER A 127 19.34 5.44 2.84
N ALA A 128 18.64 6.34 2.14
CA ALA A 128 19.27 7.46 1.42
C ALA A 128 20.24 8.27 2.29
N LYS A 129 20.00 8.38 3.59
CA LYS A 129 20.91 9.04 4.54
C LYS A 129 22.31 8.41 4.57
N ALA A 130 22.39 7.09 4.52
CA ALA A 130 23.65 6.35 4.49
C ALA A 130 24.38 6.51 3.15
N LEU A 131 23.67 6.85 2.09
CA LEU A 131 24.25 7.05 0.76
C LEU A 131 24.65 8.51 0.51
N HIS A 132 23.83 9.50 0.92
CA HIS A 132 24.00 10.90 0.54
C HIS A 132 24.68 11.76 1.61
N ASP A 133 24.35 11.55 2.88
CA ASP A 133 24.84 12.37 3.99
C ASP A 133 26.11 11.80 4.64
N ALA A 134 26.53 10.62 4.23
CA ALA A 134 27.65 9.91 4.82
C ALA A 134 28.99 10.21 4.09
N ASP A 135 30.09 10.14 4.83
CA ASP A 135 31.41 10.03 4.25
C ASP A 135 31.58 8.66 3.54
N GLU A 136 32.66 8.52 2.76
CA GLU A 136 32.93 7.31 1.98
C GLU A 136 33.09 6.07 2.87
N LYS A 137 33.63 6.22 4.06
CA LYS A 137 33.81 5.12 5.02
C LYS A 137 32.44 4.60 5.48
N ARG A 138 31.56 5.47 5.91
CA ARG A 138 30.22 5.11 6.37
C ARG A 138 29.34 4.54 5.24
N MET A 139 29.46 5.12 4.05
CA MET A 139 28.80 4.57 2.85
C MET A 139 29.27 3.13 2.58
N LYS A 140 30.57 2.88 2.65
CA LYS A 140 31.13 1.55 2.46
C LYS A 140 30.65 0.58 3.54
N GLU A 141 30.69 0.98 4.82
CA GLU A 141 30.20 0.17 5.93
C GLU A 141 28.73 -0.23 5.74
N TYR A 142 27.88 0.70 5.29
CA TYR A 142 26.49 0.42 4.96
C TYR A 142 26.35 -0.60 3.83
N ILE A 143 27.03 -0.39 2.70
CA ILE A 143 26.97 -1.29 1.55
C ILE A 143 27.53 -2.68 1.90
N ASP A 144 28.63 -2.76 2.62
CA ASP A 144 29.22 -4.04 3.08
C ASP A 144 28.23 -4.79 4.00
N SER A 145 27.45 -4.06 4.85
CA SER A 145 26.43 -4.67 5.68
C SER A 145 25.29 -5.25 4.84
N GLU A 146 24.87 -4.57 3.77
CA GLU A 146 23.84 -5.03 2.86
C GLU A 146 24.33 -6.24 2.02
N ILE A 147 25.57 -6.23 1.58
CA ILE A 147 26.20 -7.39 0.90
C ILE A 147 26.20 -8.60 1.84
N LYS A 148 26.61 -8.42 3.10
CA LYS A 148 26.65 -9.49 4.10
C LYS A 148 25.26 -10.02 4.43
N ARG A 149 24.23 -9.16 4.43
CA ARG A 149 22.85 -9.52 4.75
C ARG A 149 22.16 -10.23 3.58
N SER A 150 22.56 -9.95 2.35
CA SER A 150 21.96 -10.57 1.18
C SER A 150 22.24 -12.07 1.16
N ASN A 151 21.23 -12.87 0.91
CA ASN A 151 21.31 -14.30 0.67
C ASN A 151 21.36 -14.64 -0.83
N THR A 152 21.75 -13.65 -1.64
CA THR A 152 22.00 -13.76 -3.08
C THR A 152 23.24 -12.94 -3.47
N ASP A 153 23.63 -12.97 -4.74
CA ASP A 153 24.65 -12.07 -5.30
C ASP A 153 24.05 -10.70 -5.72
N ILE A 154 22.77 -10.46 -5.42
CA ILE A 154 22.03 -9.22 -5.71
C ILE A 154 21.85 -8.44 -4.42
N VAL A 155 22.22 -7.16 -4.46
CA VAL A 155 22.00 -6.21 -3.37
C VAL A 155 21.10 -5.08 -3.88
N ILE A 156 20.03 -4.82 -3.15
CA ILE A 156 19.11 -3.70 -3.43
C ILE A 156 19.39 -2.61 -2.40
N LEU A 157 19.85 -1.47 -2.88
CA LEU A 157 19.98 -0.25 -2.09
C LEU A 157 18.81 0.67 -2.40
N THR A 158 17.99 0.99 -1.41
CA THR A 158 16.90 1.95 -1.57
C THR A 158 17.42 3.37 -1.44
N ASP A 159 16.89 4.28 -2.27
CA ASP A 159 17.28 5.69 -2.28
C ASP A 159 16.03 6.56 -2.06
N GLY A 160 15.50 6.50 -0.85
CA GLY A 160 14.31 7.23 -0.42
C GLY A 160 14.45 7.74 1.00
N ILE A 161 13.61 8.71 1.35
CA ILE A 161 13.48 9.25 2.70
C ILE A 161 12.16 10.00 2.83
N ASP A 162 11.54 9.94 4.01
CA ASP A 162 10.32 10.66 4.30
C ASP A 162 10.54 12.17 4.40
N HIS A 163 9.51 12.92 3.98
CA HIS A 163 9.42 14.37 4.18
C HIS A 163 10.56 15.18 3.55
N GLN A 164 11.25 14.61 2.56
CA GLN A 164 12.35 15.28 1.88
C GLN A 164 12.10 15.41 0.38
N PRO A 165 12.61 16.45 -0.26
CA PRO A 165 12.58 16.55 -1.71
C PRO A 165 13.47 15.47 -2.35
N VAL A 166 13.22 15.20 -3.64
CA VAL A 166 14.06 14.29 -4.43
C VAL A 166 15.51 14.73 -4.39
N ILE A 167 16.41 13.81 -4.05
CA ILE A 167 17.84 14.06 -3.97
C ILE A 167 18.43 14.06 -5.39
N LYS A 168 19.11 15.14 -5.76
CA LYS A 168 19.64 15.31 -7.11
C LYS A 168 21.00 14.68 -7.34
N SER A 169 21.73 14.35 -6.25
CA SER A 169 23.08 13.78 -6.29
C SER A 169 23.12 12.26 -6.47
N THR A 170 22.00 11.60 -6.75
CA THR A 170 21.97 10.16 -6.99
C THR A 170 22.95 9.69 -8.08
N PRO A 171 23.14 10.39 -9.23
CA PRO A 171 24.13 9.98 -10.22
C PRO A 171 25.57 9.97 -9.67
N GLU A 172 25.95 10.98 -8.89
CA GLU A 172 27.28 11.06 -8.26
C GLU A 172 27.48 9.96 -7.22
N ILE A 173 26.42 9.58 -6.50
CA ILE A 173 26.46 8.46 -5.55
C ILE A 173 26.70 7.14 -6.29
N ILE A 174 26.01 6.90 -7.40
CA ILE A 174 26.19 5.71 -8.24
C ILE A 174 27.65 5.62 -8.72
N ASP A 175 28.24 6.73 -9.15
CA ASP A 175 29.62 6.76 -9.60
C ASP A 175 30.63 6.52 -8.45
N LYS A 176 30.33 6.98 -7.23
CA LYS A 176 31.11 6.63 -6.03
C LYS A 176 31.03 5.14 -5.72
N ILE A 177 29.83 4.55 -5.75
CA ILE A 177 29.64 3.13 -5.51
C ILE A 177 30.42 2.28 -6.53
N LYS A 178 30.37 2.64 -7.82
CA LYS A 178 31.15 1.96 -8.87
C LYS A 178 32.66 2.00 -8.62
N LYS A 179 33.16 3.11 -8.05
CA LYS A 179 34.60 3.23 -7.68
C LYS A 179 34.96 2.36 -6.48
N LEU A 180 34.03 2.28 -5.49
CA LEU A 180 34.24 1.45 -4.30
C LEU A 180 34.18 -0.05 -4.58
N TYR A 181 33.35 -0.43 -5.56
CA TYR A 181 33.08 -1.84 -5.94
C TYR A 181 33.25 -2.01 -7.46
N PRO A 182 34.48 -1.95 -7.99
CA PRO A 182 34.73 -1.98 -9.43
C PRO A 182 34.32 -3.28 -10.12
N GLU A 183 34.23 -4.39 -9.37
CA GLU A 183 33.74 -5.68 -9.85
C GLU A 183 32.22 -5.79 -9.87
N ALA A 184 31.51 -4.89 -9.20
CA ALA A 184 30.05 -4.92 -9.10
C ALA A 184 29.39 -4.26 -10.32
N ASN A 185 28.30 -4.87 -10.79
CA ASN A 185 27.47 -4.29 -11.84
C ASN A 185 26.39 -3.38 -11.25
N VAL A 186 26.73 -2.10 -11.03
CA VAL A 186 25.87 -1.13 -10.35
C VAL A 186 24.90 -0.46 -11.33
N HIS A 187 23.62 -0.55 -11.04
CA HIS A 187 22.55 0.05 -11.85
C HIS A 187 21.60 0.92 -11.03
N HIS A 188 21.18 2.06 -11.59
CA HIS A 188 19.98 2.74 -11.15
C HIS A 188 18.78 2.14 -11.90
N CYS A 189 17.85 1.55 -11.19
CA CYS A 189 16.73 0.86 -11.81
C CYS A 189 15.49 0.84 -10.91
N ASP A 190 14.37 0.41 -11.45
CA ASP A 190 13.21 0.03 -10.68
C ASP A 190 13.34 -1.41 -10.12
N LEU A 191 12.43 -1.78 -9.23
CA LEU A 191 12.42 -3.10 -8.62
C LEU A 191 12.06 -4.23 -9.61
N TYR A 192 11.47 -3.94 -10.78
CA TYR A 192 11.25 -4.97 -11.81
C TYR A 192 12.55 -5.54 -12.37
N LYS A 193 13.56 -4.68 -12.51
CA LYS A 193 14.86 -5.14 -12.96
C LYS A 193 15.52 -6.05 -11.93
N ALA A 194 15.44 -5.67 -10.65
CA ALA A 194 15.94 -6.51 -9.55
C ALA A 194 15.17 -7.84 -9.51
N LYS A 195 13.86 -7.83 -9.62
CA LYS A 195 13.02 -9.03 -9.68
C LYS A 195 13.45 -9.99 -10.79
N LYS A 196 13.71 -9.50 -12.00
CA LYS A 196 14.19 -10.34 -13.11
C LYS A 196 15.51 -11.02 -12.81
N GLN A 197 16.41 -10.37 -12.07
CA GLN A 197 17.68 -10.95 -11.67
C GLN A 197 17.51 -12.03 -10.59
N LEU A 198 16.42 -12.00 -9.82
CA LEU A 198 16.08 -13.01 -8.83
C LEU A 198 15.43 -14.27 -9.43
N GLU A 199 15.15 -14.28 -10.74
CA GLU A 199 14.59 -15.46 -11.42
C GLU A 199 15.58 -16.64 -11.32
N GLY A 200 15.09 -17.78 -10.83
CA GLY A 200 15.91 -18.99 -10.63
C GLY A 200 16.45 -19.18 -9.22
N TYR A 201 16.48 -18.16 -8.39
CA TYR A 201 16.79 -18.33 -6.97
C TYR A 201 15.69 -19.10 -6.26
N ARG A 202 16.07 -19.81 -5.19
CA ARG A 202 15.14 -20.49 -4.28
C ARG A 202 15.35 -19.93 -2.89
N PHE A 203 14.29 -19.42 -2.32
CA PHE A 203 14.31 -18.83 -1.00
C PHE A 203 13.64 -19.75 0.00
N HIS A 204 14.03 -19.61 1.25
CA HIS A 204 13.33 -20.33 2.28
C HIS A 204 11.93 -19.74 2.51
N LYS A 205 10.98 -20.60 2.87
CA LYS A 205 9.57 -20.22 3.02
C LYS A 205 9.30 -19.68 4.41
N LYS A 206 8.63 -18.54 4.47
CA LYS A 206 8.11 -17.93 5.68
C LYS A 206 6.59 -17.93 5.64
N PHE A 207 5.95 -18.56 6.60
CA PHE A 207 4.51 -18.78 6.62
C PHE A 207 3.81 -17.86 7.61
N GLY A 208 2.58 -17.47 7.27
CA GLY A 208 1.68 -16.78 8.17
C GLY A 208 1.90 -15.28 8.22
N GLU A 209 1.41 -14.68 9.29
CA GLU A 209 1.50 -13.24 9.47
C GLU A 209 2.92 -12.80 9.89
N LEU A 210 3.27 -11.60 9.50
CA LEU A 210 4.53 -10.98 9.88
C LEU A 210 4.25 -9.88 10.92
N SER A 211 4.28 -10.26 12.18
CA SER A 211 3.90 -9.40 13.32
C SER A 211 4.94 -9.43 14.45
N ARG A 212 6.20 -9.74 14.12
CA ARG A 212 7.29 -9.74 15.08
C ARG A 212 7.90 -8.34 15.17
N THR A 213 8.13 -7.87 16.39
CA THR A 213 8.86 -6.63 16.60
C THR A 213 10.37 -6.87 16.63
N ALA A 214 11.13 -5.87 16.15
CA ALA A 214 12.57 -5.89 16.25
C ALA A 214 13.03 -5.94 17.71
N MET A 215 14.19 -6.57 17.95
CA MET A 215 14.81 -6.63 19.28
C MET A 215 15.48 -5.29 19.65
N LYS A 216 16.04 -4.59 18.66
CA LYS A 216 16.67 -3.29 18.83
C LYS A 216 15.63 -2.18 18.87
N ARG A 217 15.64 -1.37 19.93
CA ARG A 217 14.65 -0.31 20.18
C ARG A 217 14.56 0.76 19.07
N HIS A 218 15.64 1.03 18.39
CA HIS A 218 15.72 2.06 17.33
C HIS A 218 15.74 1.48 15.92
N SER A 219 15.46 0.18 15.76
CA SER A 219 15.37 -0.44 14.46
C SER A 219 14.12 0.05 13.72
N TYR A 220 14.26 0.31 12.41
CA TYR A 220 13.13 0.52 11.52
C TYR A 220 12.15 -0.67 11.56
N LEU A 221 12.63 -1.89 11.79
CA LEU A 221 11.78 -3.08 11.91
C LEU A 221 10.89 -3.08 13.15
N HIS A 222 11.05 -2.10 14.05
CA HIS A 222 10.24 -2.02 15.27
C HIS A 222 8.76 -1.88 14.93
N LEU A 223 7.95 -2.76 15.51
CA LEU A 223 6.52 -2.79 15.33
C LEU A 223 5.85 -1.85 16.32
N ILE A 224 5.15 -0.85 15.83
CA ILE A 224 4.48 0.18 16.66
C ILE A 224 3.11 -0.34 17.10
N THR A 225 3.11 -1.32 18.00
CA THR A 225 1.90 -2.10 18.35
C THR A 225 0.77 -1.29 19.00
N TYR A 226 1.09 -0.19 19.70
CA TYR A 226 0.07 0.66 20.34
C TYR A 226 -0.84 1.38 19.34
N THR A 227 -0.47 1.47 18.06
CA THR A 227 -1.31 2.01 16.99
C THR A 227 -2.60 1.21 16.79
N LEU A 228 -2.63 -0.07 17.18
CA LEU A 228 -3.83 -0.90 17.10
C LEU A 228 -4.94 -0.43 18.07
N SER A 229 -4.61 0.28 19.14
CA SER A 229 -5.56 0.74 20.15
C SER A 229 -5.73 2.25 20.24
N SER A 230 -4.84 3.04 19.62
CA SER A 230 -4.97 4.50 19.61
C SER A 230 -6.18 4.93 18.75
N TYR A 231 -6.81 6.04 19.11
CA TYR A 231 -7.99 6.56 18.39
C TYR A 231 -9.06 5.48 18.13
N TYR A 232 -9.39 4.70 19.15
CA TYR A 232 -10.32 3.58 19.06
C TYR A 232 -11.67 3.95 18.42
N THR A 233 -12.17 5.17 18.66
CA THR A 233 -13.40 5.67 18.05
C THR A 233 -13.34 5.67 16.52
N HIS A 234 -12.20 6.06 15.92
CA HIS A 234 -12.02 6.05 14.45
C HIS A 234 -12.02 4.63 13.90
N LYS A 235 -11.41 3.68 14.61
CA LYS A 235 -11.42 2.26 14.23
C LYS A 235 -12.81 1.67 14.27
N ARG A 236 -13.60 2.04 15.28
CA ARG A 236 -15.01 1.66 15.38
C ARG A 236 -15.86 2.25 14.26
N GLU A 237 -15.70 3.54 13.95
CA GLU A 237 -16.40 4.18 12.84
C GLU A 237 -16.00 3.54 11.49
N ASN A 238 -14.74 3.18 11.33
CA ASN A 238 -14.26 2.45 10.16
C ASN A 238 -14.98 1.09 10.02
N ASP A 239 -15.05 0.32 11.07
CA ASP A 239 -15.75 -0.98 11.08
C ASP A 239 -17.25 -0.81 10.74
N ILE A 240 -17.92 0.18 11.30
CA ILE A 240 -19.31 0.51 10.96
C ILE A 240 -19.44 0.82 9.45
N CYS A 241 -18.59 1.67 8.91
CA CYS A 241 -18.63 2.05 7.50
C CYS A 241 -18.34 0.87 6.56
N GLN A 242 -17.36 0.04 6.88
CA GLN A 242 -17.06 -1.20 6.15
C GLN A 242 -18.28 -2.13 6.14
N ASN A 243 -18.87 -2.39 7.30
CA ASN A 243 -20.05 -3.27 7.42
C ASN A 243 -21.26 -2.70 6.65
N LEU A 244 -21.48 -1.38 6.70
CA LEU A 244 -22.55 -0.74 5.92
C LEU A 244 -22.37 -0.99 4.41
N LEU A 245 -21.19 -0.76 3.88
CA LEU A 245 -20.94 -0.91 2.44
C LEU A 245 -20.90 -2.39 2.02
N GLU A 246 -20.10 -3.20 2.70
CA GLU A 246 -19.79 -4.57 2.28
C GLU A 246 -20.91 -5.55 2.57
N LYS A 247 -21.63 -5.37 3.69
CA LYS A 247 -22.63 -6.35 4.16
C LYS A 247 -24.07 -5.89 4.01
N LEU A 248 -24.31 -4.62 3.72
CA LEU A 248 -25.66 -4.10 3.55
C LEU A 248 -25.87 -3.48 2.16
N ILE A 249 -25.14 -2.40 1.83
CA ILE A 249 -25.45 -1.60 0.63
C ILE A 249 -25.14 -2.35 -0.66
N GLU A 250 -23.97 -2.98 -0.78
CA GLU A 250 -23.65 -3.75 -2.00
C GLU A 250 -24.52 -4.98 -2.20
N PRO A 251 -24.80 -5.81 -1.17
CA PRO A 251 -25.77 -6.89 -1.31
C PRO A 251 -27.18 -6.40 -1.70
N MET A 252 -27.70 -5.35 -1.06
CA MET A 252 -28.98 -4.76 -1.45
C MET A 252 -28.96 -4.26 -2.89
N ALA A 253 -27.85 -3.63 -3.27
CA ALA A 253 -27.65 -3.15 -4.62
C ALA A 253 -27.61 -4.30 -5.64
N ALA A 254 -27.02 -5.43 -5.33
CA ALA A 254 -26.94 -6.58 -6.24
C ALA A 254 -28.31 -7.21 -6.55
N PHE A 255 -29.25 -7.13 -5.62
CA PHE A 255 -30.60 -7.66 -5.76
C PHE A 255 -31.65 -6.63 -6.20
N SER A 256 -31.28 -5.34 -6.37
CA SER A 256 -32.19 -4.28 -6.77
C SER A 256 -31.98 -3.84 -8.22
N GLU A 257 -33.07 -3.77 -9.01
CA GLU A 257 -32.99 -3.20 -10.37
C GLU A 257 -32.68 -1.69 -10.38
N ALA A 258 -32.95 -1.00 -9.29
CA ALA A 258 -32.63 0.42 -9.11
C ALA A 258 -31.11 0.71 -9.13
N VAL A 259 -30.25 -0.30 -9.01
CA VAL A 259 -28.79 -0.21 -8.86
C VAL A 259 -28.07 0.39 -10.08
N LYS A 260 -28.60 0.20 -11.28
CA LYS A 260 -27.91 0.68 -12.49
C LYS A 260 -27.56 2.17 -12.41
N PHE A 261 -28.33 2.94 -11.68
CA PHE A 261 -28.16 4.39 -11.54
C PHE A 261 -27.37 4.83 -10.30
N ARG A 262 -27.03 3.91 -9.39
CA ARG A 262 -26.45 4.26 -8.08
C ARG A 262 -25.00 3.80 -7.86
N ARG A 263 -24.40 3.13 -8.83
CA ARG A 263 -22.99 2.68 -8.73
C ARG A 263 -22.00 3.81 -8.45
N SER A 264 -22.26 5.02 -8.94
CA SER A 264 -21.44 6.20 -8.69
C SER A 264 -21.44 6.61 -7.21
N TYR A 265 -22.59 6.51 -6.53
CA TYR A 265 -22.71 6.82 -5.11
C TYR A 265 -22.00 5.76 -4.24
N ILE A 266 -22.15 4.48 -4.57
CA ILE A 266 -21.42 3.42 -3.89
C ILE A 266 -19.91 3.61 -4.05
N ARG A 267 -19.47 3.94 -5.27
CA ARG A 267 -18.06 4.28 -5.52
C ARG A 267 -17.60 5.48 -4.68
N LEU A 268 -18.39 6.55 -4.66
CA LEU A 268 -18.07 7.75 -3.88
C LEU A 268 -17.95 7.43 -2.37
N ALA A 269 -18.83 6.58 -1.83
CA ALA A 269 -18.75 6.14 -0.45
C ALA A 269 -17.47 5.34 -0.18
N TYR A 270 -17.08 4.43 -1.09
CA TYR A 270 -15.78 3.75 -0.99
C TYR A 270 -14.60 4.71 -1.13
N ASP A 271 -14.67 5.71 -1.99
CA ASP A 271 -13.59 6.69 -2.13
C ASP A 271 -13.38 7.45 -0.80
N TYR A 272 -14.45 7.85 -0.10
CA TYR A 272 -14.36 8.44 1.24
C TYR A 272 -13.79 7.44 2.25
N LEU A 273 -14.27 6.19 2.26
CA LEU A 273 -13.80 5.18 3.20
C LEU A 273 -12.31 4.89 3.01
N LEU A 274 -11.88 4.64 1.77
CA LEU A 274 -10.48 4.33 1.46
C LEU A 274 -9.52 5.47 1.77
N GLN A 275 -9.98 6.75 1.69
CA GLN A 275 -9.17 7.89 2.10
C GLN A 275 -8.88 7.94 3.60
N ASN A 276 -9.59 7.16 4.41
CA ASN A 276 -9.31 7.01 5.85
C ASN A 276 -8.37 5.84 6.17
N HIS A 277 -8.01 5.02 5.18
CA HIS A 277 -7.22 3.80 5.35
C HIS A 277 -5.69 3.96 5.25
N PRO A 278 -5.08 5.13 4.83
CA PRO A 278 -3.63 5.26 4.98
C PRO A 278 -3.22 4.85 6.39
N HIS A 279 -2.13 4.10 6.51
CA HIS A 279 -1.73 3.50 7.77
C HIS A 279 -1.63 4.54 8.91
N ASP A 280 -1.04 5.70 8.69
CA ASP A 280 -0.96 6.76 9.70
C ASP A 280 -2.31 7.34 10.10
N SER A 281 -3.27 7.38 9.17
CA SER A 281 -4.62 7.89 9.45
C SER A 281 -5.38 6.91 10.35
N ILE A 282 -5.56 5.66 9.90
CA ILE A 282 -6.34 4.67 10.67
C ILE A 282 -5.63 4.20 11.93
N CYS A 283 -4.30 4.17 11.93
CA CYS A 283 -3.50 3.87 13.13
C CYS A 283 -3.59 4.95 14.20
N GLY A 284 -3.88 6.20 13.83
CA GLY A 284 -4.01 7.30 14.78
C GLY A 284 -2.69 7.96 15.13
N CYS A 285 -1.69 7.95 14.25
CA CYS A 285 -0.42 8.64 14.43
C CYS A 285 -0.25 9.90 13.56
N SER A 286 -1.29 10.29 12.83
CA SER A 286 -1.34 11.55 12.08
C SER A 286 -1.62 12.76 12.98
N ILE A 287 -1.56 13.96 12.39
CA ILE A 287 -1.92 15.20 13.07
C ILE A 287 -3.45 15.31 13.29
N ASP A 288 -3.86 16.10 14.26
CA ASP A 288 -5.27 16.27 14.66
C ASP A 288 -6.21 16.65 13.50
N GLN A 289 -5.73 17.43 12.54
CA GLN A 289 -6.54 17.82 11.39
C GLN A 289 -6.93 16.61 10.52
N VAL A 290 -6.00 15.69 10.30
CA VAL A 290 -6.28 14.45 9.55
C VAL A 290 -7.39 13.64 10.25
N HIS A 291 -7.32 13.53 11.58
CA HIS A 291 -8.33 12.81 12.36
C HIS A 291 -9.71 13.48 12.31
N LYS A 292 -9.79 14.82 12.29
CA LYS A 292 -11.04 15.55 12.06
C LYS A 292 -11.61 15.28 10.66
N ASP A 293 -10.74 15.28 9.65
CA ASP A 293 -11.15 14.98 8.26
C ASP A 293 -11.64 13.53 8.11
N MET A 294 -11.09 12.61 8.88
CA MET A 294 -11.56 11.22 8.92
C MET A 294 -13.01 11.12 9.42
N ILE A 295 -13.37 11.87 10.47
CA ILE A 295 -14.74 11.89 10.98
C ILE A 295 -15.70 12.36 9.89
N TYR A 296 -15.38 13.46 9.21
CA TYR A 296 -16.18 13.94 8.10
C TYR A 296 -16.39 12.88 7.01
N ARG A 297 -15.33 12.17 6.63
CA ARG A 297 -15.43 11.12 5.61
C ARG A 297 -16.26 9.93 6.07
N PHE A 298 -16.16 9.50 7.33
CA PHE A 298 -17.06 8.47 7.89
C PHE A 298 -18.52 8.92 7.89
N ASP A 299 -18.79 10.17 8.20
CA ASP A 299 -20.15 10.72 8.14
C ASP A 299 -20.70 10.71 6.70
N GLN A 300 -19.88 11.08 5.70
CA GLN A 300 -20.28 10.98 4.30
C GLN A 300 -20.61 9.53 3.87
N VAL A 301 -19.82 8.55 4.31
CA VAL A 301 -20.14 7.14 4.05
C VAL A 301 -21.48 6.74 4.64
N LYS A 302 -21.75 7.14 5.90
CA LYS A 302 -23.01 6.84 6.60
C LYS A 302 -24.22 7.52 5.94
N GLU A 303 -24.10 8.77 5.55
CA GLU A 303 -25.16 9.54 4.88
C GLU A 303 -25.50 8.92 3.51
N ILE A 304 -24.50 8.66 2.67
CA ILE A 304 -24.69 8.02 1.37
C ILE A 304 -25.32 6.63 1.53
N SER A 305 -24.81 5.84 2.48
CA SER A 305 -25.34 4.50 2.76
C SER A 305 -26.79 4.55 3.26
N GLY A 306 -27.13 5.52 4.11
CA GLY A 306 -28.49 5.73 4.60
C GLY A 306 -29.46 6.06 3.46
N MET A 307 -29.08 7.00 2.60
CA MET A 307 -29.87 7.36 1.41
C MET A 307 -30.11 6.14 0.49
N LEU A 308 -29.05 5.40 0.17
CA LEU A 308 -29.15 4.24 -0.70
C LEU A 308 -30.01 3.13 -0.10
N LYS A 309 -29.88 2.89 1.22
CA LYS A 309 -30.71 1.92 1.93
C LYS A 309 -32.19 2.27 1.81
N GLU A 310 -32.58 3.50 2.06
CA GLU A 310 -33.98 3.96 1.94
C GLU A 310 -34.51 3.80 0.51
N GLU A 311 -33.71 4.17 -0.51
CA GLU A 311 -34.10 3.97 -1.91
C GLU A 311 -34.31 2.49 -2.25
N PHE A 312 -33.41 1.61 -1.84
CA PHE A 312 -33.53 0.17 -2.11
C PHE A 312 -34.73 -0.44 -1.40
N LEU A 313 -34.98 -0.06 -0.16
CA LEU A 313 -36.16 -0.48 0.58
C LEU A 313 -37.45 0.02 -0.06
N TYR A 314 -37.46 1.25 -0.56
CA TYR A 314 -38.61 1.79 -1.27
C TYR A 314 -38.88 1.06 -2.57
N ALA A 315 -37.85 0.81 -3.38
CA ALA A 315 -37.95 0.08 -4.64
C ALA A 315 -38.39 -1.41 -4.46
N SER A 316 -38.09 -1.99 -3.31
CA SER A 316 -38.43 -3.38 -2.99
C SER A 316 -39.83 -3.51 -2.33
N ARG A 317 -40.58 -2.43 -2.14
CA ARG A 317 -41.93 -2.50 -1.59
C ARG A 317 -42.85 -3.22 -2.56
N PRO A 318 -43.70 -4.17 -2.08
CA PRO A 318 -44.73 -4.79 -2.91
C PRO A 318 -45.61 -3.69 -3.52
N GLN A 319 -45.82 -3.73 -4.83
CA GLN A 319 -46.79 -2.88 -5.47
C GLN A 319 -48.18 -3.34 -5.05
N ARG A 320 -49.04 -2.38 -4.63
CA ARG A 320 -50.47 -2.70 -4.46
C ARG A 320 -51.06 -2.99 -5.83
N GLY A 321 -51.56 -4.22 -6.01
CA GLY A 321 -52.34 -4.59 -7.18
C GLY A 321 -53.57 -3.68 -7.28
N SER A 322 -54.11 -3.54 -8.47
CA SER A 322 -55.35 -2.74 -8.73
C SER A 322 -56.58 -3.31 -7.94
N SER A 323 -56.44 -4.50 -7.39
CA SER A 323 -57.46 -5.14 -6.52
C SER A 323 -57.28 -4.88 -5.02
N GLY A 324 -56.21 -4.13 -4.61
CA GLY A 324 -55.91 -3.92 -3.20
C GLY A 324 -55.20 -5.06 -2.49
N GLU A 325 -54.91 -6.15 -3.18
CA GLU A 325 -54.12 -7.27 -2.65
C GLU A 325 -52.63 -7.03 -2.86
N TYR A 326 -51.80 -7.48 -1.89
CA TYR A 326 -50.32 -7.45 -2.04
C TYR A 326 -49.93 -8.64 -2.94
N VAL A 327 -49.19 -8.36 -3.99
CA VAL A 327 -48.53 -9.34 -4.87
C VAL A 327 -47.09 -9.54 -4.43
#